data_f26f14ec652c17315f376195db9bd879
#
_entry.id   f26f14ec652c17315f376195db9bd879
#
_cell.length_a   1.000
_cell.length_b   1.000
_cell.length_c   1.000
_cell.angle_alpha   90.00
_cell.angle_beta   90.00
_cell.angle_gamma   90.00
#
_symmetry.space_group_name_H-M   'P 1'
#
loop_
_entity.id
_entity.type
_entity.pdbx_description
1 polymer ?
#
loop_
_entity_poly.entity_id
_entity_poly.type
_entity_poly.pdbx_seq_one_letter_code
_entity_poly.pdbx_strand_id
1 'polypeptide(L)'
;MTIKRLLIIIGILLILLVGVSVYTLAVLLPDTSQSSQSTFSTTPTQAAPTIISSAQGFIGTIQSLGNQTFVIALANQKKTITVNVNDKTKYTIQNGSATFRDLKVGELVEVRGHPDSLDVTTMLAMSIIVKQSIA
;
A
#
# COMPACT_ATOMS: atom_id res chain seq x y z
N MET A 1 -0.02 -32.39 -29.13
CA MET A 1 0.92 -31.48 -28.44
C MET A 1 2.34 -31.88 -28.80
N THR A 2 3.14 -30.97 -29.30
CA THR A 2 4.52 -31.26 -29.67
C THR A 2 5.36 -31.45 -28.41
N ILE A 3 6.17 -32.51 -28.36
CA ILE A 3 7.05 -32.87 -27.21
C ILE A 3 7.84 -31.67 -26.69
N LYS A 4 8.24 -30.75 -27.57
CA LYS A 4 8.93 -29.50 -27.20
C LYS A 4 8.09 -28.57 -26.33
N ARG A 5 6.79 -28.47 -26.54
CA ARG A 5 5.90 -27.64 -25.70
C ARG A 5 5.66 -28.26 -24.32
N LEU A 6 5.59 -29.58 -24.27
CA LEU A 6 5.46 -30.33 -23.02
C LEU A 6 6.69 -30.14 -22.13
N LEU A 7 7.90 -30.21 -22.70
CA LEU A 7 9.15 -29.98 -21.98
C LEU A 7 9.27 -28.55 -21.41
N ILE A 8 8.80 -27.55 -22.15
CA ILE A 8 8.80 -26.15 -21.69
C ILE A 8 7.86 -25.99 -20.48
N ILE A 9 6.67 -26.58 -20.54
CA ILE A 9 5.67 -26.50 -19.47
C ILE A 9 6.20 -27.19 -18.20
N ILE A 10 6.83 -28.35 -18.34
CA ILE A 10 7.46 -29.09 -17.22
C ILE A 10 8.61 -28.28 -16.62
N GLY A 11 9.44 -27.64 -17.45
CA GLY A 11 10.54 -26.78 -16.98
C GLY A 11 10.05 -25.58 -16.17
N ILE A 12 9.00 -24.90 -16.63
CA ILE A 12 8.40 -23.76 -15.92
C ILE A 12 7.78 -24.22 -14.58
N LEU A 13 7.10 -25.36 -14.58
CA LEU A 13 6.48 -25.93 -13.37
C LEU A 13 7.54 -26.29 -12.32
N LEU A 14 8.69 -26.80 -12.76
CA LEU A 14 9.79 -27.21 -11.89
C LEU A 14 10.48 -25.99 -11.27
N ILE A 15 10.65 -24.90 -12.02
CA ILE A 15 11.20 -23.63 -11.52
C ILE A 15 10.25 -23.00 -10.48
N LEU A 16 8.94 -23.06 -10.73
CA LEU A 16 7.93 -22.57 -9.78
C LEU A 16 7.95 -23.36 -8.46
N LEU A 17 8.13 -24.66 -8.54
CA LEU A 17 8.15 -25.54 -7.35
C LEU A 17 9.39 -25.32 -6.49
N VAL A 18 10.54 -25.06 -7.11
CA VAL A 18 11.79 -24.73 -6.39
C VAL A 18 11.69 -23.33 -5.75
N GLY A 19 11.09 -22.36 -6.43
CA GLY A 19 10.89 -21.00 -5.91
C GLY A 19 10.05 -20.95 -4.64
N VAL A 20 8.98 -21.71 -4.57
CA VAL A 20 8.10 -21.79 -3.38
C VAL A 20 8.82 -22.46 -2.21
N SER A 21 9.67 -23.46 -2.46
CA SER A 21 10.40 -24.17 -1.40
C SER A 21 11.43 -23.29 -0.68
N VAL A 22 12.06 -22.37 -1.38
CA VAL A 22 13.03 -21.43 -0.77
C VAL A 22 12.33 -20.36 0.06
N TYR A 23 11.13 -19.93 -0.34
CA TYR A 23 10.37 -18.91 0.39
C TYR A 23 9.89 -19.40 1.77
N THR A 24 9.54 -20.67 1.91
CA THR A 24 9.05 -21.22 3.18
C THR A 24 10.16 -21.42 4.22
N LEU A 25 11.42 -21.58 3.81
CA LEU A 25 12.53 -21.70 4.76
C LEU A 25 12.99 -20.36 5.35
N ALA A 26 12.81 -19.26 4.61
CA ALA A 26 13.22 -17.93 5.08
C ALA A 26 12.28 -17.31 6.13
N VAL A 27 11.05 -17.81 6.25
CA VAL A 27 10.05 -17.29 7.20
C VAL A 27 10.05 -18.01 8.54
N LEU A 28 10.75 -19.15 8.67
CA LEU A 28 10.70 -20.01 9.87
C LEU A 28 11.91 -19.88 10.81
N LEU A 29 12.78 -18.88 10.64
CA LEU A 29 13.85 -18.61 11.60
C LEU A 29 13.36 -17.54 12.60
N PRO A 30 13.06 -17.92 13.85
CA PRO A 30 12.82 -16.93 14.91
C PRO A 30 14.15 -16.32 15.33
N ASP A 31 14.31 -15.02 15.10
CA ASP A 31 15.39 -14.24 15.67
C ASP A 31 15.22 -14.19 17.18
N THR A 32 16.06 -14.97 17.86
CA THR A 32 16.21 -14.92 19.31
C THR A 32 17.19 -13.79 19.65
N SER A 33 16.70 -12.59 19.77
CA SER A 33 17.46 -11.49 20.39
C SER A 33 16.98 -11.30 21.82
N GLN A 34 17.82 -11.77 22.73
CA GLN A 34 17.71 -11.52 24.16
C GLN A 34 17.78 -10.01 24.45
N SER A 35 16.76 -9.50 25.11
CA SER A 35 16.79 -8.18 25.71
C SER A 35 16.98 -8.28 27.22
N SER A 36 18.00 -7.63 27.68
CA SER A 36 18.37 -7.46 29.06
C SER A 36 17.31 -6.70 29.84
N GLN A 37 16.95 -7.23 30.98
CA GLN A 37 16.11 -6.61 32.00
C GLN A 37 16.78 -5.34 32.58
N SER A 38 16.01 -4.29 32.70
CA SER A 38 16.24 -3.23 33.66
C SER A 38 14.92 -2.93 34.38
N THR A 39 14.87 -3.34 35.63
CA THR A 39 13.83 -3.01 36.61
C THR A 39 13.94 -1.55 37.03
N PHE A 40 12.88 -0.79 36.78
CA PHE A 40 12.57 0.41 37.61
C PHE A 40 11.05 0.51 37.77
N SER A 41 10.64 0.30 39.05
CA SER A 41 9.31 0.61 39.53
C SER A 41 9.17 2.13 39.68
N THR A 42 8.22 2.72 39.03
CA THR A 42 7.48 3.89 39.49
C THR A 42 6.18 4.00 38.69
N THR A 43 5.09 3.88 39.39
CA THR A 43 3.75 4.14 38.90
C THR A 43 3.59 5.64 38.66
N PRO A 44 3.27 6.05 37.43
CA PRO A 44 2.32 7.15 37.23
C PRO A 44 1.17 6.66 36.35
N THR A 45 -0.01 7.04 36.77
CA THR A 45 -1.24 6.98 35.98
C THR A 45 -0.97 7.55 34.60
N GLN A 46 -0.72 6.68 33.64
CA GLN A 46 -0.45 7.08 32.27
C GLN A 46 -1.77 6.98 31.51
N ALA A 47 -2.28 8.13 31.11
CA ALA A 47 -3.29 8.23 30.07
C ALA A 47 -2.82 7.39 28.88
N ALA A 48 -3.73 6.56 28.33
CA ALA A 48 -3.46 5.74 27.17
C ALA A 48 -2.81 6.60 26.08
N PRO A 49 -1.71 6.17 25.45
CA PRO A 49 -1.15 6.89 24.33
C PRO A 49 -2.22 6.94 23.23
N THR A 50 -2.77 8.11 23.02
CA THR A 50 -3.51 8.38 21.79
C THR A 50 -2.50 8.22 20.68
N ILE A 51 -2.56 7.09 19.98
CA ILE A 51 -1.82 6.92 18.73
C ILE A 51 -2.43 7.94 17.79
N ILE A 52 -1.83 9.12 17.73
CA ILE A 52 -2.10 10.08 16.67
C ILE A 52 -1.47 9.42 15.42
N SER A 53 -2.27 8.61 14.75
CA SER A 53 -1.94 8.10 13.43
C SER A 53 -1.86 9.32 12.53
N SER A 54 -0.65 9.86 12.37
CA SER A 54 -0.42 11.03 11.52
C SER A 54 -0.82 10.67 10.09
N ALA A 55 -1.76 11.42 9.53
CA ALA A 55 -2.15 11.27 8.15
C ALA A 55 -0.91 11.44 7.26
N GLN A 56 -0.58 10.41 6.50
CA GLN A 56 0.51 10.45 5.54
C GLN A 56 0.00 10.97 4.20
N GLY A 57 0.82 11.78 3.53
CA GLY A 57 0.54 12.30 2.20
C GLY A 57 1.45 11.65 1.15
N PHE A 58 0.86 11.20 0.05
CA PHE A 58 1.58 10.62 -1.08
C PHE A 58 1.16 11.34 -2.37
N ILE A 59 2.14 11.60 -3.23
CA ILE A 59 1.90 12.16 -4.57
C ILE A 59 2.23 11.08 -5.59
N GLY A 60 1.29 10.82 -6.48
CA GLY A 60 1.45 9.79 -7.51
C GLY A 60 0.48 9.97 -8.67
N THR A 61 0.73 9.20 -9.71
CA THR A 61 -0.13 9.16 -10.91
C THR A 61 -1.08 7.98 -10.82
N ILE A 62 -2.37 8.21 -11.11
CA ILE A 62 -3.38 7.15 -11.12
C ILE A 62 -3.06 6.16 -12.24
N GLN A 63 -2.85 4.90 -11.90
CA GLN A 63 -2.58 3.80 -12.82
C GLN A 63 -3.85 3.04 -13.22
N SER A 64 -4.75 2.86 -12.27
CA SER A 64 -6.01 2.15 -12.50
C SER A 64 -7.07 2.63 -11.53
N LEU A 65 -8.34 2.56 -11.95
CA LEU A 65 -9.52 2.89 -11.16
C LEU A 65 -10.37 1.61 -11.00
N GLY A 66 -10.78 1.34 -9.78
CA GLY A 66 -11.70 0.25 -9.44
C GLY A 66 -13.01 0.79 -8.85
N ASN A 67 -13.73 -0.07 -8.15
CA ASN A 67 -14.94 0.34 -7.42
C ASN A 67 -14.55 0.77 -5.99
N GLN A 68 -14.58 2.07 -5.72
CA GLN A 68 -14.12 2.68 -4.46
C GLN A 68 -12.63 2.41 -4.11
N THR A 69 -11.84 2.06 -5.12
CA THR A 69 -10.39 1.87 -4.98
C THR A 69 -9.68 2.39 -6.22
N PHE A 70 -8.44 2.81 -6.07
CA PHE A 70 -7.57 3.12 -7.20
C PHE A 70 -6.10 2.88 -6.83
N VAL A 71 -5.27 2.69 -7.84
CA VAL A 71 -3.84 2.46 -7.67
C VAL A 71 -3.08 3.68 -8.15
N ILE A 72 -2.17 4.18 -7.33
CA ILE A 72 -1.24 5.25 -7.70
C ILE A 72 0.19 4.71 -7.80
N ALA A 73 0.92 5.17 -8.82
CA ALA A 73 2.37 5.03 -8.89
C ALA A 73 3.01 6.26 -8.28
N LEU A 74 3.85 6.08 -7.28
CA LEU A 74 4.53 7.18 -6.60
C LEU A 74 5.55 7.84 -7.53
N ALA A 75 5.55 9.17 -7.58
CA ALA A 75 6.39 9.96 -8.48
C ALA A 75 7.90 9.73 -8.25
N ASN A 76 8.31 9.47 -7.02
CA ASN A 76 9.72 9.36 -6.63
C ASN A 76 10.19 7.94 -6.31
N GLN A 77 9.32 6.94 -6.45
CA GLN A 77 9.62 5.57 -6.10
C GLN A 77 9.00 4.63 -7.14
N LYS A 78 9.69 3.56 -7.49
CA LYS A 78 9.11 2.47 -8.30
C LYS A 78 8.14 1.62 -7.47
N LYS A 79 7.23 2.28 -6.75
CA LYS A 79 6.28 1.67 -5.83
C LYS A 79 4.88 2.13 -6.16
N THR A 80 3.93 1.22 -6.06
CA THR A 80 2.50 1.49 -6.21
C THR A 80 1.81 1.39 -4.85
N ILE A 81 0.79 2.21 -4.65
CA ILE A 81 -0.07 2.18 -3.47
C ILE A 81 -1.51 1.98 -3.92
N THR A 82 -2.20 1.05 -3.30
CA THR A 82 -3.64 0.88 -3.44
C THR A 82 -4.34 1.82 -2.47
N VAL A 83 -5.18 2.69 -3.00
CA VAL A 83 -5.93 3.68 -2.24
C VAL A 83 -7.39 3.26 -2.16
N ASN A 84 -7.87 3.02 -0.96
CA ASN A 84 -9.28 2.78 -0.67
C ASN A 84 -9.96 4.11 -0.35
N VAL A 85 -11.18 4.30 -0.81
CA VAL A 85 -11.99 5.49 -0.54
C VAL A 85 -13.33 5.08 0.04
N ASN A 86 -13.93 6.00 0.80
CA ASN A 86 -15.26 5.84 1.37
C ASN A 86 -16.06 7.15 1.28
N ASP A 87 -17.28 7.14 1.80
CA ASP A 87 -18.19 8.31 1.77
C ASP A 87 -17.65 9.53 2.52
N LYS A 88 -16.62 9.36 3.36
CA LYS A 88 -15.98 10.45 4.10
C LYS A 88 -14.77 11.02 3.38
N THR A 89 -14.33 10.40 2.28
CA THR A 89 -13.20 10.87 1.48
C THR A 89 -13.57 12.17 0.77
N LYS A 90 -12.78 13.22 0.98
CA LYS A 90 -12.94 14.52 0.32
C LYS A 90 -12.13 14.58 -0.96
N TYR A 91 -12.75 15.06 -2.03
CA TYR A 91 -12.12 15.22 -3.34
C TYR A 91 -12.04 16.70 -3.67
N THR A 92 -10.88 17.15 -4.12
CA THR A 92 -10.64 18.55 -4.53
C THR A 92 -9.92 18.57 -5.88
N ILE A 93 -10.44 19.35 -6.81
CA ILE A 93 -9.79 19.71 -8.06
C ILE A 93 -9.42 21.22 -7.98
N GLN A 94 -8.46 21.67 -8.77
CA GLN A 94 -7.90 23.03 -8.73
C GLN A 94 -8.93 24.17 -8.58
N ASN A 95 -10.17 23.98 -9.04
CA ASN A 95 -11.21 25.01 -9.04
C ASN A 95 -12.54 24.58 -8.39
N GLY A 96 -12.55 23.55 -7.54
CA GLY A 96 -13.78 23.11 -6.90
C GLY A 96 -13.75 21.76 -6.24
N SER A 97 -14.91 21.32 -5.79
CA SER A 97 -15.12 19.99 -5.27
C SER A 97 -15.28 18.98 -6.42
N ALA A 98 -14.75 17.79 -6.22
CA ALA A 98 -14.85 16.68 -7.14
C ALA A 98 -15.50 15.47 -6.48
N THR A 99 -15.71 14.42 -7.26
CA THR A 99 -16.17 13.12 -6.81
C THR A 99 -15.22 12.03 -7.31
N PHE A 100 -15.37 10.82 -6.81
CA PHE A 100 -14.58 9.68 -7.30
C PHE A 100 -14.72 9.46 -8.82
N ARG A 101 -15.90 9.79 -9.40
CA ARG A 101 -16.17 9.61 -10.83
C ARG A 101 -15.41 10.58 -11.73
N ASP A 102 -14.93 11.66 -11.17
CA ASP A 102 -14.19 12.71 -11.91
C ASP A 102 -12.68 12.34 -12.02
N LEU A 103 -12.22 11.34 -11.27
CA LEU A 103 -10.84 10.86 -11.35
C LEU A 103 -10.58 10.10 -12.65
N LYS A 104 -9.43 10.34 -13.25
CA LYS A 104 -9.01 9.68 -14.50
C LYS A 104 -7.65 9.03 -14.36
N VAL A 105 -7.45 7.91 -15.05
CA VAL A 105 -6.14 7.27 -15.18
C VAL A 105 -5.16 8.25 -15.83
N GLY A 106 -3.95 8.34 -15.28
CA GLY A 106 -2.91 9.26 -15.72
C GLY A 106 -2.88 10.62 -15.00
N GLU A 107 -3.89 10.96 -14.20
CA GLU A 107 -3.90 12.19 -13.41
C GLU A 107 -2.90 12.13 -12.26
N LEU A 108 -2.24 13.27 -12.01
CA LEU A 108 -1.38 13.46 -10.85
C LEU A 108 -2.22 13.86 -9.64
N VAL A 109 -2.21 13.04 -8.60
CA VAL A 109 -2.99 13.27 -7.39
C VAL A 109 -2.11 13.30 -6.15
N GLU A 110 -2.50 14.10 -5.17
CA GLU A 110 -2.00 14.04 -3.81
C GLU A 110 -3.07 13.35 -2.95
N VAL A 111 -2.72 12.23 -2.35
CA VAL A 111 -3.59 11.45 -1.47
C VAL A 111 -3.11 11.60 -0.04
N ARG A 112 -4.00 11.98 0.86
CA ARG A 112 -3.75 12.02 2.30
C ARG A 112 -4.68 11.05 3.01
N GLY A 113 -4.11 10.21 3.87
CA GLY A 113 -4.90 9.21 4.58
C GLY A 113 -4.07 8.43 5.59
N HIS A 114 -4.67 7.39 6.10
CA HIS A 114 -4.02 6.48 7.03
C HIS A 114 -3.68 5.16 6.33
N PRO A 115 -2.52 4.55 6.63
CA PRO A 115 -2.24 3.19 6.21
C PRO A 115 -3.34 2.26 6.72
N ASP A 116 -3.88 1.43 5.85
CA ASP A 116 -4.96 0.49 6.20
C ASP A 116 -4.40 -0.75 6.92
N SER A 117 -3.10 -0.98 6.79
CA SER A 117 -2.36 -2.05 7.44
C SER A 117 -0.94 -1.60 7.76
N LEU A 118 -0.19 -2.42 8.49
CA LEU A 118 1.24 -2.24 8.73
C LEU A 118 2.06 -2.21 7.42
N ASP A 119 1.46 -2.67 6.34
CA ASP A 119 2.02 -2.64 4.99
C ASP A 119 1.62 -1.32 4.31
N VAL A 120 2.59 -0.48 4.01
CA VAL A 120 2.39 0.84 3.37
C VAL A 120 1.93 0.72 1.90
N THR A 121 1.50 -0.47 1.47
CA THR A 121 1.00 -0.74 0.12
C THR A 121 -0.49 -0.44 -0.05
N THR A 122 -1.21 -0.30 1.06
CA THR A 122 -2.66 -0.01 1.07
C THR A 122 -2.95 1.11 2.06
N MET A 123 -3.77 2.07 1.65
CA MET A 123 -4.17 3.18 2.51
C MET A 123 -5.65 3.52 2.35
N LEU A 124 -6.27 4.00 3.43
CA LEU A 124 -7.59 4.61 3.40
C LEU A 124 -7.44 6.14 3.23
N ALA A 125 -7.95 6.67 2.13
CA ALA A 125 -7.86 8.08 1.83
C ALA A 125 -8.89 8.90 2.62
N MET A 126 -8.43 9.97 3.24
CA MET A 126 -9.27 11.01 3.84
C MET A 126 -9.49 12.17 2.87
N SER A 127 -8.46 12.51 2.09
CA SER A 127 -8.50 13.61 1.13
C SER A 127 -7.68 13.28 -0.11
N ILE A 128 -8.23 13.62 -1.26
CA ILE A 128 -7.61 13.46 -2.57
C ILE A 128 -7.65 14.81 -3.27
N ILE A 129 -6.48 15.30 -3.70
CA ILE A 129 -6.32 16.57 -4.39
C ILE A 129 -5.75 16.27 -5.77
N VAL A 130 -6.51 16.57 -6.82
CA VAL A 130 -6.02 16.46 -8.20
C VAL A 130 -5.14 17.67 -8.49
N LYS A 131 -3.84 17.40 -8.69
CA LYS A 131 -2.82 18.42 -8.98
C LYS A 131 -2.76 18.78 -10.46
N GLN A 132 -2.94 17.79 -11.32
CA GLN A 132 -2.93 17.95 -12.76
C GLN A 132 -4.00 17.05 -13.37
N SER A 133 -5.00 17.66 -13.95
CA SER A 133 -6.01 16.97 -14.74
C SER A 133 -5.51 16.82 -16.17
N ILE A 134 -5.67 15.62 -16.72
CA ILE A 134 -5.45 15.39 -18.15
C ILE A 134 -6.74 15.85 -18.85
N ALA A 135 -6.60 16.88 -19.59
CA ALA A 135 -7.70 17.39 -20.39
C ALA A 135 -8.13 16.39 -21.48
#